data_2c33ebd9a19105155e5f9c0e63b84b13
#
_entry.id   2c33ebd9a19105155e5f9c0e63b84b13
#
_cell.length_a   1.000
_cell.length_b   1.000
_cell.length_c   1.000
_cell.angle_alpha   90.00
_cell.angle_beta   90.00
_cell.angle_gamma   90.00
#
_symmetry.space_group_name_H-M   'P 1'
#
loop_
_entity.id
_entity.type
_entity.pdbx_description
1 polymer ?
#
loop_
_entity_poly.entity_id
_entity_poly.type
_entity_poly.pdbx_seq_one_letter_code
_entity_poly.pdbx_strand_id
1 'polypeptide(L)'
;MELRTAASPRDVKHYTTERLREEFLIDDLFRPDVIKLVYSHIDRIITGSAVPVKETLKLTAGDELRAQYFCERRELGVINIGGAGTITIDGKAYHVAHKEGMYIGMGSRDITFASDDAAAPAKFYLNSAPAHRTCPTVLIKPEGTPEDGVVIVKDCNKVELGSLETANHRTICKYILPGQVESCQLEMGMTKLEPGSVWNT
;
A
#
# COMPACT_ATOMS: atom_id res chain seq x y z
N MET A 1 11.42 -6.31 10.86
CA MET A 1 10.58 -5.12 10.60
C MET A 1 11.25 -3.92 11.27
N GLU A 2 11.18 -2.73 10.67
CA GLU A 2 11.67 -1.50 11.33
C GLU A 2 10.56 -0.95 12.23
N LEU A 3 10.92 -0.55 13.45
CA LEU A 3 9.95 0.04 14.39
C LEU A 3 10.20 1.54 14.54
N ARG A 4 9.14 2.33 14.44
CA ARG A 4 9.17 3.78 14.72
C ARG A 4 8.20 4.12 15.83
N THR A 5 8.72 4.67 16.92
CA THR A 5 7.92 5.14 18.04
C THR A 5 7.28 6.49 17.71
N ALA A 6 6.19 6.82 18.40
CA ALA A 6 5.57 8.13 18.25
C ALA A 6 6.47 9.23 18.84
N ALA A 7 6.74 10.25 18.06
CA ALA A 7 7.43 11.44 18.50
C ALA A 7 6.45 12.45 19.12
N SER A 8 6.85 13.13 20.20
CA SER A 8 6.05 14.19 20.80
C SER A 8 6.01 15.42 19.90
N PRO A 9 4.83 16.01 19.59
CA PRO A 9 4.75 17.25 18.83
C PRO A 9 5.52 18.43 19.48
N ARG A 10 5.73 18.37 20.78
CA ARG A 10 6.51 19.40 21.50
C ARG A 10 8.00 19.28 21.21
N ASP A 11 8.50 18.04 21.08
CA ASP A 11 9.92 17.77 20.86
C ASP A 11 10.30 17.94 19.39
N VAL A 12 9.41 17.58 18.46
CA VAL A 12 9.61 17.69 16.99
C VAL A 12 9.99 19.11 16.56
N LYS A 13 9.50 20.15 17.26
CA LYS A 13 9.86 21.55 17.00
C LYS A 13 11.35 21.84 17.13
N HIS A 14 12.09 20.98 17.82
CA HIS A 14 13.52 21.14 18.09
C HIS A 14 14.37 20.13 17.30
N TYR A 15 13.76 19.34 16.41
CA TYR A 15 14.50 18.35 15.63
C TYR A 15 15.30 19.03 14.53
N THR A 16 16.52 18.54 14.33
CA THR A 16 17.32 18.88 13.15
C THR A 16 16.73 18.18 11.91
N THR A 17 17.15 18.61 10.72
CA THR A 17 16.74 17.97 9.45
C THR A 17 17.08 16.49 9.44
N GLU A 18 18.27 16.12 9.93
CA GLU A 18 18.71 14.72 10.02
C GLU A 18 17.74 13.91 10.87
N ARG A 19 17.39 14.43 12.06
CA ARG A 19 16.47 13.73 12.95
C ARG A 19 15.06 13.66 12.39
N LEU A 20 14.56 14.70 11.69
CA LEU A 20 13.28 14.65 10.99
C LEU A 20 13.25 13.55 9.92
N ARG A 21 14.36 13.39 9.19
CA ARG A 21 14.49 12.30 8.20
C ARG A 21 14.51 10.94 8.87
N GLU A 22 15.26 10.76 9.93
CA GLU A 22 15.32 9.48 10.67
C GLU A 22 13.95 9.08 11.25
N GLU A 23 13.21 10.02 11.81
CA GLU A 23 11.93 9.73 12.46
C GLU A 23 10.76 9.55 11.47
N PHE A 24 10.74 10.32 10.38
CA PHE A 24 9.54 10.43 9.53
C PHE A 24 9.73 10.01 8.08
N LEU A 25 10.94 9.94 7.55
CA LEU A 25 11.18 9.60 6.16
C LEU A 25 11.47 8.10 5.99
N ILE A 26 10.87 7.48 4.98
CA ILE A 26 11.23 6.16 4.48
C ILE A 26 11.74 6.38 3.06
N ASP A 27 13.05 6.46 2.88
CA ASP A 27 13.70 6.78 1.60
C ASP A 27 14.24 5.56 0.84
N ASP A 28 14.23 4.38 1.47
CA ASP A 28 14.70 3.11 0.91
C ASP A 28 13.59 2.07 0.73
N LEU A 29 12.36 2.50 0.43
CA LEU A 29 11.19 1.63 0.47
C LEU A 29 11.26 0.48 -0.56
N PHE A 30 11.59 0.78 -1.82
CA PHE A 30 11.54 -0.20 -2.92
C PHE A 30 12.91 -0.84 -3.19
N ARG A 31 13.24 -1.87 -2.40
CA ARG A 31 14.51 -2.61 -2.51
C ARG A 31 14.29 -3.94 -3.22
N PRO A 32 15.08 -4.27 -4.28
CA PRO A 32 14.98 -5.55 -4.97
C PRO A 32 15.14 -6.76 -4.04
N ASP A 33 14.31 -7.77 -4.25
CA ASP A 33 14.27 -9.03 -3.51
C ASP A 33 14.07 -8.87 -1.99
N VAL A 34 13.38 -7.80 -1.57
CA VAL A 34 13.11 -7.52 -0.17
C VAL A 34 11.65 -7.14 0.04
N ILE A 35 11.05 -7.65 1.12
CA ILE A 35 9.86 -7.05 1.72
C ILE A 35 10.32 -6.09 2.82
N LYS A 36 10.27 -4.79 2.54
CA LYS A 36 10.55 -3.74 3.54
C LYS A 36 9.27 -3.40 4.27
N LEU A 37 9.29 -3.41 5.60
CA LEU A 37 8.15 -3.04 6.44
C LEU A 37 8.61 -2.08 7.53
N VAL A 38 7.90 -0.97 7.67
CA VAL A 38 8.08 0.02 8.73
C VAL A 38 6.79 0.10 9.54
N TYR A 39 6.87 -0.30 10.79
CA TYR A 39 5.77 -0.27 11.73
C TYR A 39 5.83 1.01 12.56
N SER A 40 4.82 1.86 12.41
CA SER A 40 4.66 3.07 13.23
C SER A 40 3.78 2.77 14.44
N HIS A 41 4.18 3.26 15.61
CA HIS A 41 3.33 3.25 16.80
C HIS A 41 2.20 4.30 16.73
N ILE A 42 2.22 5.20 15.73
CA ILE A 42 1.07 6.07 15.43
C ILE A 42 0.04 5.22 14.69
N ASP A 43 -1.13 5.05 15.28
CA ASP A 43 -2.24 4.21 14.80
C ASP A 43 -1.86 2.76 14.46
N ARG A 44 -0.67 2.33 14.81
CA ARG A 44 -0.14 0.99 14.52
C ARG A 44 -0.18 0.64 13.03
N ILE A 45 0.00 1.65 12.18
CA ILE A 45 0.05 1.46 10.74
C ILE A 45 1.40 0.86 10.31
N ILE A 46 1.39 0.01 9.30
CA ILE A 46 2.60 -0.49 8.66
C ILE A 46 2.61 0.01 7.23
N THR A 47 3.67 0.73 6.87
CA THR A 47 3.98 1.09 5.49
C THR A 47 5.10 0.21 4.99
N GLY A 48 4.99 -0.30 3.77
CA GLY A 48 6.01 -1.19 3.25
C GLY A 48 6.00 -1.34 1.73
N SER A 49 6.84 -2.25 1.27
CA SER A 49 6.87 -2.68 -0.12
C SER A 49 7.31 -4.13 -0.25
N ALA A 50 7.00 -4.70 -1.42
CA ALA A 50 7.58 -5.95 -1.89
C ALA A 50 8.04 -5.76 -3.34
N VAL A 51 9.30 -6.07 -3.63
CA VAL A 51 9.90 -5.95 -4.98
C VAL A 51 10.54 -7.28 -5.35
N PRO A 52 9.76 -8.28 -5.76
CA PRO A 52 10.30 -9.58 -6.17
C PRO A 52 10.98 -9.46 -7.54
N VAL A 53 12.27 -9.77 -7.63
CA VAL A 53 13.04 -9.74 -8.90
C VAL A 53 13.49 -11.13 -9.28
N LYS A 54 14.19 -11.83 -8.38
CA LYS A 54 14.78 -13.14 -8.63
C LYS A 54 13.90 -14.27 -8.13
N GLU A 55 13.18 -14.04 -7.05
CA GLU A 55 12.38 -15.06 -6.38
C GLU A 55 11.05 -14.51 -5.85
N THR A 56 10.13 -15.43 -5.61
CA THR A 56 8.87 -15.11 -4.94
C THR A 56 9.13 -14.75 -3.47
N LEU A 57 8.60 -13.61 -3.04
CA LEU A 57 8.73 -13.13 -1.67
C LEU A 57 7.51 -13.50 -0.84
N LYS A 58 7.73 -14.06 0.35
CA LYS A 58 6.66 -14.42 1.30
C LYS A 58 6.53 -13.38 2.40
N LEU A 59 5.31 -12.89 2.63
CA LEU A 59 5.01 -11.96 3.72
C LEU A 59 4.89 -12.72 5.05
N THR A 60 5.65 -12.29 6.03
CA THR A 60 5.65 -12.86 7.39
C THR A 60 5.28 -11.80 8.43
N ALA A 61 4.76 -12.23 9.57
CA ALA A 61 4.42 -11.34 10.67
C ALA A 61 5.66 -10.67 11.30
N GLY A 62 6.78 -11.38 11.33
CA GLY A 62 7.91 -11.00 12.17
C GLY A 62 7.58 -11.14 13.67
N ASP A 63 8.59 -10.97 14.50
CA ASP A 63 8.44 -11.09 15.96
C ASP A 63 7.68 -9.90 16.57
N GLU A 64 7.73 -8.75 15.90
CA GLU A 64 7.15 -7.48 16.36
C GLU A 64 5.63 -7.55 16.46
N LEU A 65 4.99 -8.26 15.53
CA LEU A 65 3.52 -8.40 15.55
C LEU A 65 3.02 -9.44 16.55
N ARG A 66 3.89 -10.33 17.02
CA ARG A 66 3.52 -11.45 17.91
C ARG A 66 2.27 -12.18 17.40
N ALA A 67 2.27 -12.50 16.11
CA ALA A 67 1.20 -13.12 15.36
C ALA A 67 1.74 -14.32 14.57
N GLN A 68 0.90 -15.31 14.30
CA GLN A 68 1.30 -16.49 13.53
C GLN A 68 1.51 -16.18 12.05
N TYR A 69 0.73 -15.21 11.52
CA TYR A 69 0.82 -14.73 10.15
C TYR A 69 0.44 -13.25 10.09
N PHE A 70 0.81 -12.56 9.02
CA PHE A 70 0.76 -11.10 8.94
C PHE A 70 -0.66 -10.54 9.15
N CYS A 71 -1.66 -11.09 8.46
CA CYS A 71 -3.05 -10.63 8.53
C CYS A 71 -3.88 -11.31 9.62
N GLU A 72 -3.28 -11.88 10.67
CA GLU A 72 -4.03 -12.48 11.78
C GLU A 72 -4.95 -11.49 12.50
N ARG A 73 -4.49 -10.25 12.66
CA ARG A 73 -5.21 -9.15 13.33
C ARG A 73 -5.08 -7.83 12.57
N ARG A 74 -4.82 -7.91 11.26
CA ARG A 74 -4.57 -6.76 10.38
C ARG A 74 -5.22 -6.97 9.03
N GLU A 75 -5.50 -5.89 8.35
CA GLU A 75 -5.85 -5.84 6.95
C GLU A 75 -4.70 -5.23 6.17
N LEU A 76 -4.63 -5.49 4.88
CA LEU A 76 -3.55 -5.05 4.01
C LEU A 76 -4.09 -4.50 2.69
N GLY A 77 -3.71 -3.28 2.37
CA GLY A 77 -3.89 -2.66 1.06
C GLY A 77 -2.60 -2.74 0.27
N VAL A 78 -2.72 -3.02 -1.02
CA VAL A 78 -1.61 -3.09 -1.96
C VAL A 78 -1.92 -2.24 -3.19
N ILE A 79 -0.92 -1.50 -3.70
CA ILE A 79 -0.95 -0.87 -5.02
C ILE A 79 0.33 -1.25 -5.75
N ASN A 80 0.20 -1.78 -6.97
CA ASN A 80 1.36 -2.07 -7.81
C ASN A 80 1.76 -0.84 -8.63
N ILE A 81 2.94 -0.30 -8.39
CA ILE A 81 3.51 0.85 -9.11
C ILE A 81 4.69 0.48 -10.02
N GLY A 82 4.97 -0.81 -10.16
CA GLY A 82 6.02 -1.37 -11.04
C GLY A 82 5.46 -2.05 -12.28
N GLY A 83 6.19 -3.01 -12.81
CA GLY A 83 5.71 -3.94 -13.85
C GLY A 83 4.61 -4.85 -13.32
N ALA A 84 4.03 -5.68 -14.19
CA ALA A 84 3.02 -6.64 -13.79
C ALA A 84 3.60 -7.73 -12.86
N GLY A 85 2.74 -8.27 -12.00
CA GLY A 85 3.11 -9.35 -11.11
C GLY A 85 1.90 -10.06 -10.53
N THR A 86 2.17 -11.05 -9.71
CA THR A 86 1.15 -11.92 -9.11
C THR A 86 1.25 -11.89 -7.60
N ILE A 87 0.11 -11.70 -6.94
CA ILE A 87 -0.05 -11.87 -5.50
C ILE A 87 -0.84 -13.16 -5.29
N THR A 88 -0.24 -14.11 -4.57
CA THR A 88 -0.94 -15.35 -4.22
C THR A 88 -1.36 -15.29 -2.75
N ILE A 89 -2.65 -15.51 -2.48
CA ILE A 89 -3.25 -15.44 -1.16
C ILE A 89 -3.96 -16.77 -0.88
N ASP A 90 -3.50 -17.51 0.10
CA ASP A 90 -4.05 -18.82 0.51
C ASP A 90 -4.23 -19.77 -0.69
N GLY A 91 -3.27 -19.78 -1.61
CA GLY A 91 -3.26 -20.60 -2.83
C GLY A 91 -4.02 -20.02 -4.03
N LYS A 92 -4.76 -18.93 -3.88
CA LYS A 92 -5.42 -18.24 -4.99
C LYS A 92 -4.50 -17.15 -5.55
N ALA A 93 -4.17 -17.23 -6.83
CA ALA A 93 -3.34 -16.25 -7.53
C ALA A 93 -4.20 -15.11 -8.09
N TYR A 94 -3.70 -13.87 -7.93
CA TYR A 94 -4.26 -12.66 -8.49
C TYR A 94 -3.18 -11.95 -9.30
N HIS A 95 -3.42 -11.83 -10.60
CA HIS A 95 -2.55 -11.01 -11.45
C HIS A 95 -2.85 -9.54 -11.20
N VAL A 96 -1.81 -8.75 -10.93
CA VAL A 96 -1.91 -7.33 -10.55
C VAL A 96 -1.04 -6.51 -11.49
N ALA A 97 -1.65 -5.87 -12.45
CA ALA A 97 -0.97 -5.03 -13.42
C ALA A 97 -0.53 -3.67 -12.81
N HIS A 98 0.20 -2.89 -13.60
CA HIS A 98 0.60 -1.53 -13.21
C HIS A 98 -0.61 -0.68 -12.85
N LYS A 99 -0.58 -0.03 -11.68
CA LYS A 99 -1.67 0.78 -11.10
C LYS A 99 -2.93 0.00 -10.71
N GLU A 100 -2.90 -1.31 -10.72
CA GLU A 100 -3.92 -2.10 -10.04
C GLU A 100 -3.57 -2.27 -8.57
N GLY A 101 -4.54 -2.61 -7.76
CA GLY A 101 -4.37 -2.79 -6.32
C GLY A 101 -5.12 -3.99 -5.78
N MET A 102 -4.92 -4.26 -4.51
CA MET A 102 -5.67 -5.27 -3.77
C MET A 102 -6.03 -4.77 -2.37
N TYR A 103 -7.18 -5.20 -1.91
CA TYR A 103 -7.49 -5.29 -0.49
C TYR A 103 -7.41 -6.74 -0.05
N ILE A 104 -6.65 -7.01 1.01
CA ILE A 104 -6.46 -8.34 1.60
C ILE A 104 -7.00 -8.30 3.02
N GLY A 105 -8.07 -9.05 3.24
CA GLY A 105 -8.80 -9.06 4.50
C GLY A 105 -8.06 -9.75 5.65
N MET A 106 -8.41 -9.38 6.87
CA MET A 106 -7.98 -10.08 8.08
C MET A 106 -8.35 -11.56 7.97
N GLY A 107 -7.43 -12.45 8.38
CA GLY A 107 -7.56 -13.90 8.32
C GLY A 107 -6.79 -14.56 7.17
N SER A 108 -6.36 -13.80 6.15
CA SER A 108 -5.50 -14.30 5.07
C SER A 108 -4.14 -14.72 5.63
N ARG A 109 -3.71 -15.96 5.37
CA ARG A 109 -2.55 -16.58 6.03
C ARG A 109 -1.29 -16.53 5.19
N ASP A 110 -1.35 -17.12 4.01
CA ASP A 110 -0.20 -17.26 3.12
C ASP A 110 -0.28 -16.22 2.00
N ILE A 111 0.59 -15.21 2.07
CA ILE A 111 0.64 -14.11 1.10
C ILE A 111 2.02 -14.10 0.48
N THR A 112 2.09 -14.21 -0.84
CA THR A 112 3.33 -14.16 -1.59
C THR A 112 3.24 -13.19 -2.77
N PHE A 113 4.40 -12.65 -3.17
CA PHE A 113 4.54 -11.68 -4.25
C PHE A 113 5.54 -12.20 -5.27
N ALA A 114 5.19 -12.13 -6.55
CA ALA A 114 6.07 -12.48 -7.67
C ALA A 114 5.96 -11.43 -8.77
N SER A 115 7.04 -11.19 -9.52
CA SER A 115 7.01 -10.40 -10.74
C SER A 115 6.85 -11.32 -11.95
N ASP A 116 6.16 -10.84 -12.98
CA ASP A 116 6.03 -11.56 -14.24
C ASP A 116 7.31 -11.45 -15.08
N ASP A 117 8.05 -10.34 -14.94
CA ASP A 117 9.31 -10.08 -15.64
C ASP A 117 10.34 -9.47 -14.67
N ALA A 118 11.48 -10.14 -14.55
CA ALA A 118 12.59 -9.67 -13.72
C ALA A 118 13.26 -8.39 -14.27
N ALA A 119 13.16 -8.13 -15.57
CA ALA A 119 13.69 -6.90 -16.19
C ALA A 119 12.78 -5.68 -15.94
N ALA A 120 11.49 -5.92 -15.68
CA ALA A 120 10.50 -4.92 -15.32
C ALA A 120 9.71 -5.36 -14.07
N PRO A 121 10.36 -5.45 -12.90
CA PRO A 121 9.77 -6.05 -11.74
C PRO A 121 8.55 -5.28 -11.21
N ALA A 122 7.62 -6.01 -10.64
CA ALA A 122 6.53 -5.43 -9.88
C ALA A 122 7.09 -4.69 -8.66
N LYS A 123 6.42 -3.59 -8.28
CA LYS A 123 6.72 -2.81 -7.08
C LYS A 123 5.43 -2.65 -6.30
N PHE A 124 5.18 -3.57 -5.41
CA PHE A 124 3.99 -3.54 -4.57
C PHE A 124 4.21 -2.60 -3.39
N TYR A 125 3.50 -1.48 -3.37
CA TYR A 125 3.38 -0.62 -2.20
C TYR A 125 2.38 -1.24 -1.24
N LEU A 126 2.74 -1.33 0.03
CA LEU A 126 1.97 -1.99 1.08
C LEU A 126 1.57 -0.98 2.15
N ASN A 127 0.31 -1.02 2.55
CA ASN A 127 -0.17 -0.28 3.71
C ASN A 127 -1.12 -1.16 4.52
N SER A 128 -0.90 -1.26 5.83
CA SER A 128 -1.66 -2.17 6.69
C SER A 128 -2.07 -1.49 7.98
N ALA A 129 -3.31 -1.71 8.37
CA ALA A 129 -3.89 -1.25 9.63
C ALA A 129 -4.38 -2.44 10.49
N PRO A 130 -4.50 -2.28 11.81
CA PRO A 130 -5.19 -3.26 12.65
C PRO A 130 -6.62 -3.48 12.17
N ALA A 131 -7.11 -4.71 12.28
CA ALA A 131 -8.48 -5.05 11.93
C ALA A 131 -9.17 -5.82 13.06
N HIS A 132 -10.46 -5.60 13.22
CA HIS A 132 -11.31 -6.25 14.23
C HIS A 132 -12.46 -7.04 13.60
N ARG A 133 -12.57 -7.03 12.26
CA ARG A 133 -13.51 -7.84 11.49
C ARG A 133 -12.88 -8.28 10.17
N THR A 134 -13.35 -9.38 9.63
CA THR A 134 -12.95 -9.85 8.31
C THR A 134 -13.80 -9.16 7.24
N CYS A 135 -13.15 -8.64 6.20
CA CYS A 135 -13.78 -8.14 4.98
C CYS A 135 -13.26 -8.94 3.79
N PRO A 136 -14.02 -9.04 2.68
CA PRO A 136 -13.64 -9.82 1.51
C PRO A 136 -12.34 -9.32 0.88
N THR A 137 -11.45 -10.24 0.52
CA THR A 137 -10.27 -9.92 -0.29
C THR A 137 -10.70 -9.70 -1.74
N VAL A 138 -10.31 -8.55 -2.31
CA VAL A 138 -10.69 -8.16 -3.67
C VAL A 138 -9.52 -7.58 -4.45
N LEU A 139 -9.49 -7.84 -5.76
CA LEU A 139 -8.63 -7.17 -6.73
C LEU A 139 -9.30 -5.85 -7.13
N ILE A 140 -8.54 -4.77 -7.17
CA ILE A 140 -9.03 -3.42 -7.45
C ILE A 140 -8.41 -2.95 -8.76
N LYS A 141 -9.24 -2.69 -9.75
CA LYS A 141 -8.81 -2.24 -11.07
C LYS A 141 -9.33 -0.85 -11.37
N PRO A 142 -8.52 0.05 -11.94
CA PRO A 142 -8.99 1.35 -12.39
C PRO A 142 -9.90 1.25 -13.61
N GLU A 143 -9.78 0.17 -14.39
CA GLU A 143 -10.53 -0.07 -15.62
C GLU A 143 -10.85 -1.56 -15.76
N GLY A 144 -11.84 -1.90 -16.58
CA GLY A 144 -12.19 -3.29 -16.88
C GLY A 144 -13.66 -3.60 -16.69
N THR A 145 -13.96 -4.89 -16.63
CA THR A 145 -15.30 -5.43 -16.41
C THR A 145 -15.41 -5.95 -14.98
N PRO A 146 -16.48 -5.65 -14.25
CA PRO A 146 -16.73 -6.25 -12.94
C PRO A 146 -16.83 -7.77 -13.03
N GLU A 147 -16.12 -8.45 -12.12
CA GLU A 147 -16.10 -9.90 -11.98
C GLU A 147 -16.17 -10.25 -10.49
N ASP A 148 -16.40 -11.51 -10.16
CA ASP A 148 -16.39 -11.94 -8.77
C ASP A 148 -15.01 -11.74 -8.13
N GLY A 149 -14.99 -11.01 -7.00
CA GLY A 149 -13.75 -10.64 -6.31
C GLY A 149 -12.94 -9.52 -6.98
N VAL A 150 -13.51 -8.85 -8.00
CA VAL A 150 -12.89 -7.69 -8.67
C VAL A 150 -13.76 -6.45 -8.50
N VAL A 151 -13.17 -5.37 -8.02
CA VAL A 151 -13.82 -4.05 -7.90
C VAL A 151 -13.26 -3.10 -8.93
N ILE A 152 -14.14 -2.48 -9.71
CA ILE A 152 -13.77 -1.47 -10.70
C ILE A 152 -14.04 -0.08 -10.12
N VAL A 153 -12.97 0.69 -9.92
CA VAL A 153 -13.03 2.02 -9.30
C VAL A 153 -13.12 3.15 -10.33
N LYS A 154 -14.05 3.02 -11.26
CA LYS A 154 -14.20 3.89 -12.45
C LYS A 154 -14.26 5.39 -12.13
N ASP A 155 -14.99 5.76 -11.09
CA ASP A 155 -15.25 7.17 -10.78
C ASP A 155 -14.11 7.81 -9.98
N CYS A 156 -13.27 6.99 -9.36
CA CYS A 156 -12.14 7.46 -8.56
C CYS A 156 -10.97 7.96 -9.41
N ASN A 157 -10.89 7.53 -10.65
CA ASN A 157 -9.75 7.83 -11.53
C ASN A 157 -9.86 9.19 -12.22
N LYS A 158 -10.97 9.89 -12.06
CA LYS A 158 -11.27 11.13 -12.81
C LYS A 158 -11.55 12.33 -11.91
N VAL A 159 -11.29 12.23 -10.62
CA VAL A 159 -11.41 13.40 -9.75
C VAL A 159 -10.19 14.29 -9.98
N GLU A 160 -10.39 15.29 -10.82
CA GLU A 160 -9.40 16.33 -11.06
C GLU A 160 -9.61 17.46 -10.05
N LEU A 161 -8.56 17.86 -9.37
CA LEU A 161 -8.59 18.89 -8.34
C LEU A 161 -7.50 19.93 -8.57
N GLY A 162 -7.84 21.19 -8.30
CA GLY A 162 -6.94 22.33 -8.51
C GLY A 162 -6.75 22.67 -9.99
N SER A 163 -5.82 23.56 -10.27
CA SER A 163 -5.40 23.94 -11.61
C SER A 163 -3.91 24.30 -11.62
N LEU A 164 -3.32 24.49 -12.79
CA LEU A 164 -1.93 24.99 -12.89
C LEU A 164 -1.77 26.37 -12.27
N GLU A 165 -2.82 27.19 -12.29
CA GLU A 165 -2.83 28.54 -11.73
C GLU A 165 -3.00 28.56 -10.22
N THR A 166 -3.77 27.61 -9.68
CA THR A 166 -4.10 27.56 -8.25
C THR A 166 -3.25 26.56 -7.45
N ALA A 167 -2.30 25.90 -8.08
CA ALA A 167 -1.53 24.76 -7.55
C ALA A 167 -2.39 23.51 -7.32
N ASN A 168 -1.75 22.42 -6.92
CA ASN A 168 -2.38 21.14 -6.58
C ASN A 168 -3.25 20.53 -7.68
N HIS A 169 -2.96 20.85 -8.97
CA HIS A 169 -3.63 20.20 -10.09
C HIS A 169 -3.24 18.71 -10.13
N ARG A 170 -4.18 17.85 -9.79
CA ARG A 170 -3.94 16.44 -9.58
C ARG A 170 -5.14 15.57 -9.88
N THR A 171 -4.89 14.34 -10.26
CA THR A 171 -5.89 13.27 -10.34
C THR A 171 -5.77 12.37 -9.11
N ILE A 172 -6.88 12.09 -8.44
CA ILE A 172 -6.94 11.20 -7.29
C ILE A 172 -7.65 9.91 -7.68
N CYS A 173 -6.98 8.77 -7.45
CA CYS A 173 -7.55 7.43 -7.56
C CYS A 173 -7.77 6.87 -6.15
N LYS A 174 -9.03 6.70 -5.76
CA LYS A 174 -9.40 6.15 -4.46
C LYS A 174 -9.67 4.66 -4.61
N TYR A 175 -8.77 3.81 -4.13
CA TYR A 175 -8.89 2.35 -4.28
C TYR A 175 -9.72 1.73 -3.17
N ILE A 176 -9.33 1.97 -1.93
CA ILE A 176 -10.05 1.46 -0.75
C ILE A 176 -10.76 2.63 -0.11
N LEU A 177 -12.08 2.64 -0.21
CA LEU A 177 -12.93 3.70 0.30
C LEU A 177 -14.28 3.10 0.69
N PRO A 178 -14.92 3.56 1.80
CA PRO A 178 -16.26 3.13 2.17
C PRO A 178 -17.27 3.25 1.02
N GLY A 179 -18.04 2.20 0.82
CA GLY A 179 -19.01 2.10 -0.28
C GLY A 179 -18.45 1.58 -1.63
N GLN A 180 -17.13 1.40 -1.75
CA GLN A 180 -16.48 0.79 -2.92
C GLN A 180 -15.83 -0.54 -2.55
N VAL A 181 -14.92 -0.51 -1.59
CA VAL A 181 -14.23 -1.69 -1.04
C VAL A 181 -14.45 -1.70 0.47
N GLU A 182 -15.06 -2.77 0.94
CA GLU A 182 -15.21 -2.94 2.38
C GLU A 182 -13.85 -3.15 3.05
N SER A 183 -13.57 -2.34 4.03
CA SER A 183 -12.40 -2.44 4.91
C SER A 183 -12.80 -2.28 6.37
N CYS A 184 -11.89 -2.55 7.27
CA CYS A 184 -12.12 -2.33 8.70
C CYS A 184 -11.81 -0.88 9.09
N GLN A 185 -10.61 -0.42 8.74
CA GLN A 185 -10.11 0.93 9.04
C GLN A 185 -9.30 1.52 7.87
N LEU A 186 -8.79 0.67 6.98
CA LEU A 186 -7.86 1.10 5.95
C LEU A 186 -8.59 1.85 4.83
N GLU A 187 -8.14 3.06 4.58
CA GLU A 187 -8.43 3.81 3.36
C GLU A 187 -7.13 4.00 2.59
N MET A 188 -7.16 3.83 1.28
CA MET A 188 -5.96 3.88 0.44
C MET A 188 -6.28 4.38 -0.96
N GLY A 189 -5.39 5.15 -1.51
CA GLY A 189 -5.50 5.65 -2.87
C GLY A 189 -4.16 6.10 -3.41
N MET A 190 -4.18 6.57 -4.65
CA MET A 190 -3.03 7.11 -5.35
C MET A 190 -3.37 8.51 -5.88
N THR A 191 -2.48 9.45 -5.64
CA THR A 191 -2.56 10.79 -6.23
C THR A 191 -1.47 10.95 -7.28
N LYS A 192 -1.88 11.32 -8.49
CA LYS A 192 -0.99 11.73 -9.57
C LYS A 192 -1.02 13.25 -9.66
N LEU A 193 0.09 13.89 -9.35
CA LEU A 193 0.26 15.33 -9.62
C LEU A 193 0.45 15.54 -11.12
N GLU A 194 -0.31 16.45 -11.71
CA GLU A 194 -0.21 16.69 -13.14
C GLU A 194 1.08 17.48 -13.49
N PRO A 195 1.69 17.20 -14.66
CA PRO A 195 2.93 17.86 -15.07
C PRO A 195 2.81 19.39 -15.02
N GLY A 196 3.84 20.03 -14.45
CA GLY A 196 3.87 21.49 -14.28
C GLY A 196 3.12 22.03 -13.07
N SER A 197 2.38 21.20 -12.35
CA SER A 197 1.70 21.62 -11.13
C SER A 197 2.66 21.64 -9.94
N VAL A 198 2.41 22.58 -9.03
CA VAL A 198 3.11 22.69 -7.76
C VAL A 198 2.21 22.14 -6.66
N TRP A 199 2.76 21.30 -5.78
CA TRP A 199 2.09 20.91 -4.56
C TRP A 199 2.23 22.03 -3.51
N ASN A 200 1.12 22.50 -3.02
CA ASN A 200 1.06 23.49 -1.95
C ASN A 200 0.08 23.04 -0.88
N THR A 201 0.54 22.95 0.36
CA THR A 201 -0.23 22.53 1.54
C THR A 201 -0.36 23.68 2.52
#